data_2ad1bcfd497b5ddbbabf88826d9f8d3c
#
_entry.id   2ad1bcfd497b5ddbbabf88826d9f8d3c
#
_cell.length_a   1.000
_cell.length_b   1.000
_cell.length_c   1.000
_cell.angle_alpha   90.00
_cell.angle_beta   90.00
_cell.angle_gamma   90.00
#
_symmetry.space_group_name_H-M   'P 1'
#
loop_
_entity.id
_entity.type
_entity.pdbx_description
1 polymer ?
#
loop_
_entity_poly.entity_id
_entity_poly.type
_entity_poly.pdbx_seq_one_letter_code
_entity_poly.pdbx_strand_id
1 'polypeptide(L)'
;GNGSGVIACSPAFKLYAEECAAYTLDRAAALTWIPVEQLELAASLIGGSSRVAFHAWSGVGQQANASQTDRAMACLYALTGSFDRNGGNRIYQKPAYNPVMSFDLLAPEQQQKALGLAERPLGPPSQGWVTAPDLYQAIVNHQPYAIRTLMAFGTNLLLSQPDVHLGEQALQKLDFYVHCDLFESPSARYADIFLPVNTPWEREGLRIGFEISAEAERLVQLRQRMVSPRGESRSDNDIVFDLAVRLGLKDQFFGGSLEAGWNYML
;
A
#
# COMPACT_ATOMS: atom_id res chain seq x y z
N GLY A 1 29.12 -33.72 5.10
CA GLY A 1 29.12 -34.51 6.30
C GLY A 1 27.74 -34.47 6.93
N ASN A 2 27.00 -35.61 6.89
CA ASN A 2 25.71 -35.73 7.54
C ASN A 2 25.93 -35.92 9.04
N GLY A 3 25.97 -34.83 9.79
CA GLY A 3 25.91 -34.88 11.24
C GLY A 3 24.46 -35.09 11.67
N SER A 4 24.12 -36.29 12.10
CA SER A 4 22.87 -36.57 12.81
C SER A 4 22.91 -36.02 14.23
N GLY A 5 23.00 -34.68 14.35
CA GLY A 5 22.84 -34.04 15.64
C GLY A 5 21.35 -33.96 16.00
N VAL A 6 21.00 -34.40 17.20
CA VAL A 6 19.67 -34.18 17.77
C VAL A 6 19.51 -32.67 18.00
N ILE A 7 18.60 -32.07 17.25
CA ILE A 7 18.26 -30.66 17.44
C ILE A 7 17.14 -30.59 18.48
N ALA A 8 17.41 -29.99 19.63
CA ALA A 8 16.38 -29.73 20.62
C ALA A 8 15.40 -28.67 20.09
N CYS A 9 14.13 -29.04 19.98
CA CYS A 9 13.07 -28.14 19.52
C CYS A 9 12.10 -27.83 20.65
N SER A 10 11.56 -26.63 20.68
CA SER A 10 10.42 -26.25 21.51
C SER A 10 9.21 -25.95 20.64
N PRO A 11 7.97 -26.28 21.06
CA PRO A 11 6.77 -25.86 20.35
C PRO A 11 6.71 -24.34 20.25
N ALA A 12 6.33 -23.82 19.10
CA ALA A 12 6.19 -22.38 18.88
C ALA A 12 5.26 -21.72 19.91
N PHE A 13 4.17 -22.42 20.29
CA PHE A 13 3.24 -21.92 21.32
C PHE A 13 3.92 -21.70 22.67
N LYS A 14 4.86 -22.59 23.07
CA LYS A 14 5.59 -22.41 24.33
C LYS A 14 6.40 -21.11 24.33
N LEU A 15 7.14 -20.85 23.26
CA LEU A 15 7.93 -19.63 23.11
C LEU A 15 7.05 -18.39 23.08
N TYR A 16 5.92 -18.46 22.38
CA TYR A 16 4.94 -17.38 22.34
C TYR A 16 4.32 -17.11 23.71
N ALA A 17 3.94 -18.13 24.46
CA ALA A 17 3.38 -17.99 25.80
C ALA A 17 4.40 -17.40 26.80
N GLU A 18 5.68 -17.81 26.70
CA GLU A 18 6.77 -17.24 27.51
C GLU A 18 6.95 -15.75 27.23
N GLU A 19 6.90 -15.33 25.97
CA GLU A 19 6.97 -13.90 25.57
C GLU A 19 5.74 -13.13 26.09
N CYS A 20 4.54 -13.68 25.95
CA CYS A 20 3.31 -13.04 26.42
C CYS A 20 3.23 -12.93 27.94
N ALA A 21 3.88 -13.84 28.70
CA ALA A 21 3.87 -13.82 30.16
C ALA A 21 4.45 -12.51 30.77
N ALA A 22 5.29 -11.80 30.02
CA ALA A 22 5.80 -10.50 30.42
C ALA A 22 4.71 -9.38 30.41
N TYR A 23 3.59 -9.62 29.76
CA TYR A 23 2.47 -8.67 29.62
C TYR A 23 1.30 -9.11 30.48
N THR A 24 1.41 -8.94 31.81
CA THR A 24 0.31 -9.15 32.73
C THR A 24 -0.86 -8.21 32.42
N LEU A 25 -2.07 -8.55 32.89
CA LEU A 25 -3.25 -7.69 32.68
C LEU A 25 -3.04 -6.27 33.22
N ASP A 26 -2.43 -6.12 34.39
CA ASP A 26 -2.13 -4.82 34.99
C ASP A 26 -1.16 -4.02 34.10
N ARG A 27 -0.11 -4.68 33.59
CA ARG A 27 0.84 -4.05 32.69
C ARG A 27 0.17 -3.67 31.35
N ALA A 28 -0.66 -4.53 30.81
CA ALA A 28 -1.41 -4.24 29.59
C ALA A 28 -2.38 -3.06 29.80
N ALA A 29 -3.10 -3.03 30.91
CA ALA A 29 -3.98 -1.93 31.28
C ALA A 29 -3.22 -0.60 31.41
N ALA A 30 -2.06 -0.60 32.07
CA ALA A 30 -1.22 0.59 32.21
C ALA A 30 -0.68 1.11 30.87
N LEU A 31 -0.35 0.23 29.93
CA LEU A 31 0.15 0.60 28.60
C LEU A 31 -0.94 1.06 27.64
N THR A 32 -2.12 0.45 27.73
CA THR A 32 -3.23 0.70 26.78
C THR A 32 -4.26 1.68 27.28
N TRP A 33 -4.26 1.98 28.58
CA TRP A 33 -5.28 2.75 29.31
C TRP A 33 -6.67 2.09 29.27
N ILE A 34 -6.72 0.79 28.95
CA ILE A 34 -7.95 -0.01 28.96
C ILE A 34 -8.08 -0.66 30.34
N PRO A 35 -9.23 -0.55 31.02
CA PRO A 35 -9.45 -1.25 32.29
C PRO A 35 -9.24 -2.75 32.19
N VAL A 36 -8.70 -3.36 33.25
CA VAL A 36 -8.41 -4.81 33.32
C VAL A 36 -9.64 -5.63 32.97
N GLU A 37 -10.81 -5.26 33.50
CA GLU A 37 -12.07 -5.98 33.27
C GLU A 37 -12.47 -6.00 31.78
N GLN A 38 -12.16 -4.94 31.04
CA GLN A 38 -12.41 -4.88 29.60
C GLN A 38 -11.42 -5.75 28.82
N LEU A 39 -10.16 -5.82 29.25
CA LEU A 39 -9.17 -6.71 28.65
C LEU A 39 -9.54 -8.18 28.89
N GLU A 40 -9.98 -8.53 30.10
CA GLU A 40 -10.46 -9.87 30.43
C GLU A 40 -11.72 -10.23 29.63
N LEU A 41 -12.65 -9.31 29.50
CA LEU A 41 -13.86 -9.51 28.69
C LEU A 41 -13.49 -9.77 27.21
N ALA A 42 -12.61 -8.95 26.63
CA ALA A 42 -12.16 -9.11 25.26
C ALA A 42 -11.46 -10.47 25.05
N ALA A 43 -10.56 -10.86 25.96
CA ALA A 43 -9.87 -12.16 25.92
C ALA A 43 -10.87 -13.31 26.04
N SER A 44 -11.86 -13.21 26.93
CA SER A 44 -12.90 -14.23 27.12
C SER A 44 -13.80 -14.37 25.89
N LEU A 45 -14.18 -13.26 25.26
CA LEU A 45 -14.99 -13.27 24.03
C LEU A 45 -14.22 -13.89 22.86
N ILE A 46 -12.95 -13.54 22.68
CA ILE A 46 -12.10 -14.11 21.62
C ILE A 46 -11.85 -15.60 21.90
N GLY A 47 -11.41 -15.95 23.10
CA GLY A 47 -11.05 -17.32 23.47
C GLY A 47 -12.24 -18.28 23.54
N GLY A 48 -13.43 -17.78 23.91
CA GLY A 48 -14.68 -18.54 23.94
C GLY A 48 -15.36 -18.69 22.58
N SER A 49 -14.89 -17.99 21.56
CA SER A 49 -15.49 -18.02 20.24
C SER A 49 -14.82 -19.06 19.36
N SER A 50 -15.62 -19.90 18.69
CA SER A 50 -15.12 -20.88 17.71
C SER A 50 -14.79 -20.25 16.35
N ARG A 51 -15.17 -18.98 16.15
CA ARG A 51 -15.01 -18.24 14.88
C ARG A 51 -14.78 -16.79 15.19
N VAL A 52 -13.55 -16.32 14.91
CA VAL A 52 -13.16 -14.94 15.11
C VAL A 52 -12.74 -14.36 13.75
N ALA A 53 -13.39 -13.30 13.34
CA ALA A 53 -12.97 -12.52 12.18
C ALA A 53 -12.44 -11.17 12.65
N PHE A 54 -11.35 -10.74 12.06
CA PHE A 54 -10.75 -9.43 12.31
C PHE A 54 -10.75 -8.63 11.01
N HIS A 55 -11.22 -7.42 11.09
CA HIS A 55 -11.18 -6.49 9.98
C HIS A 55 -10.26 -5.32 10.32
N ALA A 56 -9.14 -5.23 9.62
CA ALA A 56 -8.22 -4.12 9.69
C ALA A 56 -8.17 -3.41 8.33
N TRP A 57 -7.95 -2.12 8.38
CA TRP A 57 -7.72 -1.30 7.21
C TRP A 57 -6.43 -0.51 7.38
N SER A 58 -6.25 0.56 6.65
CA SER A 58 -5.01 1.33 6.62
C SER A 58 -4.53 1.86 7.99
N GLY A 59 -5.42 2.01 8.99
CA GLY A 59 -5.05 2.52 10.32
C GLY A 59 -3.96 1.70 11.03
N VAL A 60 -3.99 0.38 10.92
CA VAL A 60 -2.93 -0.51 11.45
C VAL A 60 -1.63 -0.30 10.70
N GLY A 61 -1.70 -0.15 9.37
CA GLY A 61 -0.53 0.04 8.51
C GLY A 61 0.16 1.39 8.64
N GLN A 62 -0.52 2.39 9.20
CA GLN A 62 -0.01 3.77 9.34
C GLN A 62 0.70 4.04 10.67
N GLN A 63 1.22 3.02 11.32
CA GLN A 63 1.93 3.12 12.59
C GLN A 63 3.37 2.62 12.46
N ALA A 64 4.27 3.14 13.28
CA ALA A 64 5.68 2.77 13.25
C ALA A 64 5.93 1.27 13.48
N ASN A 65 5.04 0.59 14.22
CA ASN A 65 5.16 -0.84 14.54
C ASN A 65 4.08 -1.69 13.82
N ALA A 66 3.61 -1.27 12.67
CA ALA A 66 2.50 -1.88 11.93
C ALA A 66 2.65 -3.39 11.72
N SER A 67 3.81 -3.84 11.23
CA SER A 67 4.05 -5.26 10.94
C SER A 67 3.97 -6.15 12.18
N GLN A 68 4.47 -5.69 13.32
CA GLN A 68 4.40 -6.47 14.55
C GLN A 68 3.01 -6.45 15.15
N THR A 69 2.29 -5.33 15.02
CA THR A 69 0.90 -5.21 15.44
C THR A 69 0.02 -6.17 14.64
N ASP A 70 0.15 -6.19 13.32
CA ASP A 70 -0.61 -7.09 12.46
C ASP A 70 -0.28 -8.58 12.73
N ARG A 71 1.01 -8.90 12.95
CA ARG A 71 1.42 -10.25 13.38
C ARG A 71 0.83 -10.66 14.72
N ALA A 72 0.77 -9.77 15.70
CA ALA A 72 0.14 -10.04 16.98
C ALA A 72 -1.36 -10.35 16.83
N MET A 73 -2.05 -9.62 15.96
CA MET A 73 -3.45 -9.92 15.62
C MET A 73 -3.59 -11.24 14.89
N ALA A 74 -2.68 -11.57 13.97
CA ALA A 74 -2.68 -12.85 13.28
C ALA A 74 -2.49 -14.05 14.25
N CYS A 75 -1.77 -13.86 15.35
CA CYS A 75 -1.66 -14.88 16.40
C CYS A 75 -3.02 -15.23 17.03
N LEU A 76 -3.94 -14.27 17.16
CA LEU A 76 -5.29 -14.54 17.67
C LEU A 76 -6.08 -15.47 16.76
N TYR A 77 -5.93 -15.34 15.43
CA TYR A 77 -6.54 -16.28 14.47
C TYR A 77 -5.95 -17.69 14.60
N ALA A 78 -4.63 -17.77 14.79
CA ALA A 78 -3.95 -19.03 14.97
C ALA A 78 -4.40 -19.73 16.25
N LEU A 79 -4.49 -18.99 17.36
CA LEU A 79 -4.92 -19.51 18.66
C LEU A 79 -6.37 -19.99 18.66
N THR A 80 -7.26 -19.30 17.96
CA THR A 80 -8.69 -19.66 17.87
C THR A 80 -8.99 -20.61 16.71
N GLY A 81 -8.00 -20.96 15.89
CA GLY A 81 -8.18 -21.79 14.69
C GLY A 81 -9.10 -21.14 13.65
N SER A 82 -9.16 -19.82 13.60
CA SER A 82 -10.10 -19.06 12.77
C SER A 82 -9.56 -18.66 11.40
N PHE A 83 -8.30 -19.00 11.11
CA PHE A 83 -7.67 -18.67 9.83
C PHE A 83 -8.24 -19.53 8.69
N ASP A 84 -8.58 -18.91 7.58
CA ASP A 84 -9.15 -19.50 6.36
C ASP A 84 -10.35 -20.44 6.59
N ARG A 85 -11.24 -20.05 7.50
CA ARG A 85 -12.48 -20.76 7.83
C ARG A 85 -13.72 -19.89 7.64
N ASN A 86 -14.87 -20.54 7.45
CA ASN A 86 -16.15 -19.84 7.43
C ASN A 86 -16.41 -19.17 8.78
N GLY A 87 -16.66 -17.86 8.78
CA GLY A 87 -16.84 -17.04 9.97
C GLY A 87 -15.53 -16.53 10.59
N GLY A 88 -14.38 -16.88 10.02
CA GLY A 88 -13.08 -16.30 10.29
C GLY A 88 -12.57 -15.47 9.10
N ASN A 89 -11.30 -15.10 9.11
CA ASN A 89 -10.67 -14.45 7.97
C ASN A 89 -10.42 -15.46 6.85
N ARG A 90 -10.86 -15.14 5.65
CA ARG A 90 -10.76 -16.00 4.47
C ARG A 90 -9.71 -15.48 3.48
N ILE A 91 -9.02 -16.42 2.84
CA ILE A 91 -8.18 -16.14 1.68
C ILE A 91 -9.01 -16.37 0.42
N TYR A 92 -9.12 -15.36 -0.42
CA TYR A 92 -9.79 -15.46 -1.71
C TYR A 92 -8.76 -15.52 -2.83
N GLN A 93 -9.01 -16.40 -3.81
CA GLN A 93 -8.23 -16.41 -5.03
C GLN A 93 -8.70 -15.28 -5.94
N LYS A 94 -7.76 -14.42 -6.32
CA LYS A 94 -8.01 -13.41 -7.36
C LYS A 94 -8.23 -14.10 -8.70
N PRO A 95 -9.08 -13.53 -9.56
CA PRO A 95 -9.20 -14.00 -10.94
C PRO A 95 -7.84 -13.90 -11.64
N ALA A 96 -7.62 -14.78 -12.61
CA ALA A 96 -6.46 -14.65 -13.49
C ALA A 96 -6.61 -13.36 -14.30
N TYR A 97 -5.63 -12.48 -14.21
CA TYR A 97 -5.52 -11.28 -15.03
C TYR A 97 -4.04 -11.00 -15.28
N ASN A 98 -3.75 -10.27 -16.35
CA ASN A 98 -2.40 -9.86 -16.62
C ASN A 98 -2.07 -8.59 -15.79
N PRO A 99 -1.12 -8.64 -14.87
CA PRO A 99 -0.77 -7.47 -14.10
C PRO A 99 -0.09 -6.41 -14.98
N VAL A 100 -0.42 -5.16 -14.73
CA VAL A 100 0.23 -4.01 -15.39
C VAL A 100 1.29 -3.34 -14.50
N MET A 101 1.57 -3.90 -13.33
CA MET A 101 2.70 -3.47 -12.52
C MET A 101 3.98 -4.06 -13.10
N SER A 102 4.72 -3.21 -13.79
CA SER A 102 5.92 -3.61 -14.54
C SER A 102 7.18 -3.73 -13.68
N PHE A 103 7.04 -4.10 -12.42
CA PHE A 103 8.17 -4.22 -11.49
C PHE A 103 9.18 -5.29 -11.94
N ASP A 104 8.68 -6.35 -12.57
CA ASP A 104 9.46 -7.42 -13.19
C ASP A 104 10.21 -7.00 -14.45
N LEU A 105 9.82 -5.88 -15.07
CA LEU A 105 10.55 -5.30 -16.21
C LEU A 105 11.75 -4.47 -15.78
N LEU A 106 11.90 -4.15 -14.50
CA LEU A 106 13.06 -3.45 -13.98
C LEU A 106 14.27 -4.39 -13.95
N ALA A 107 15.39 -3.96 -14.52
CA ALA A 107 16.65 -4.67 -14.38
C ALA A 107 17.03 -4.83 -12.90
N PRO A 108 17.65 -5.96 -12.49
CA PRO A 108 18.03 -6.18 -11.10
C PRO A 108 18.85 -5.04 -10.46
N GLU A 109 19.73 -4.42 -11.25
CA GLU A 109 20.54 -3.28 -10.81
C GLU A 109 19.70 -2.03 -10.52
N GLN A 110 18.55 -1.89 -11.20
CA GLN A 110 17.60 -0.81 -10.94
C GLN A 110 16.76 -1.09 -9.70
N GLN A 111 16.33 -2.34 -9.52
CA GLN A 111 15.59 -2.75 -8.32
C GLN A 111 16.43 -2.53 -7.05
N GLN A 112 17.74 -2.84 -7.11
CA GLN A 112 18.67 -2.63 -6.00
C GLN A 112 18.87 -1.17 -5.62
N LYS A 113 18.56 -0.23 -6.51
CA LYS A 113 18.63 1.22 -6.25
C LYS A 113 17.35 1.79 -5.63
N ALA A 114 16.35 0.97 -5.30
CA ALA A 114 15.11 1.45 -4.69
C ALA A 114 15.42 2.16 -3.36
N LEU A 115 14.88 3.37 -3.20
CA LEU A 115 15.10 4.19 -2.00
C LEU A 115 14.62 3.46 -0.74
N GLY A 116 15.47 3.40 0.28
CA GLY A 116 15.17 2.76 1.55
C GLY A 116 15.23 1.23 1.54
N LEU A 117 15.63 0.60 0.42
CA LEU A 117 15.70 -0.87 0.33
C LEU A 117 16.78 -1.46 1.25
N ALA A 118 17.93 -0.80 1.36
CA ALA A 118 19.02 -1.26 2.22
C ALA A 118 18.63 -1.24 3.71
N GLU A 119 17.89 -0.22 4.13
CA GLU A 119 17.44 -0.05 5.51
C GLU A 119 16.22 -0.91 5.83
N ARG A 120 15.38 -1.19 4.84
CA ARG A 120 14.12 -1.91 5.00
C ARG A 120 13.90 -2.95 3.89
N PRO A 121 14.72 -4.02 3.86
CA PRO A 121 14.69 -5.02 2.76
C PRO A 121 13.38 -5.82 2.68
N LEU A 122 12.58 -5.85 3.75
CA LEU A 122 11.25 -6.47 3.79
C LEU A 122 10.11 -5.43 3.82
N GLY A 123 10.46 -4.15 3.73
CA GLY A 123 9.50 -3.04 3.79
C GLY A 123 8.99 -2.62 2.39
N PRO A 124 8.33 -1.45 2.32
CA PRO A 124 7.77 -0.93 1.07
C PRO A 124 8.72 -0.93 -0.13
N PRO A 125 10.03 -0.62 0.01
CA PRO A 125 10.95 -0.62 -1.11
C PRO A 125 11.12 -1.98 -1.80
N SER A 126 10.97 -3.09 -1.09
CA SER A 126 11.01 -4.44 -1.68
C SER A 126 9.80 -4.73 -2.60
N GLN A 127 8.75 -3.95 -2.49
CA GLN A 127 7.52 -4.03 -3.30
C GLN A 127 7.42 -2.92 -4.35
N GLY A 128 8.50 -2.18 -4.58
CA GLY A 128 8.54 -1.09 -5.56
C GLY A 128 7.93 0.23 -5.07
N TRP A 129 7.73 0.39 -3.76
CA TRP A 129 7.21 1.61 -3.16
C TRP A 129 8.32 2.40 -2.47
N VAL A 130 8.15 3.70 -2.38
CA VAL A 130 9.03 4.58 -1.58
C VAL A 130 8.22 5.23 -0.47
N THR A 131 8.82 5.40 0.69
CA THR A 131 8.20 6.19 1.77
C THR A 131 8.39 7.68 1.51
N ALA A 132 7.46 8.51 1.95
CA ALA A 132 7.59 9.97 1.78
C ALA A 132 8.85 10.53 2.48
N PRO A 133 9.24 10.11 3.70
CA PRO A 133 10.48 10.54 4.30
C PRO A 133 11.72 10.22 3.45
N ASP A 134 11.80 9.01 2.88
CA ASP A 134 12.93 8.64 2.02
C ASP A 134 12.98 9.49 0.75
N LEU A 135 11.81 9.72 0.14
CA LEU A 135 11.69 10.58 -1.04
C LEU A 135 12.14 12.00 -0.72
N TYR A 136 11.63 12.60 0.37
CA TYR A 136 11.97 13.96 0.76
C TYR A 136 13.46 14.12 1.08
N GLN A 137 14.03 13.18 1.83
CA GLN A 137 15.46 13.18 2.12
C GLN A 137 16.31 13.06 0.85
N ALA A 138 15.92 12.20 -0.08
CA ALA A 138 16.63 12.05 -1.35
C ALA A 138 16.58 13.32 -2.20
N ILE A 139 15.44 14.02 -2.23
CA ILE A 139 15.33 15.30 -2.92
C ILE A 139 16.20 16.36 -2.22
N VAL A 140 16.10 16.49 -0.89
CA VAL A 140 16.78 17.54 -0.13
C VAL A 140 18.29 17.34 -0.11
N ASN A 141 18.76 16.11 0.06
CA ASN A 141 20.16 15.81 0.28
C ASN A 141 20.89 15.26 -0.96
N HIS A 142 20.15 14.97 -2.03
CA HIS A 142 20.67 14.32 -3.25
C HIS A 142 21.35 12.96 -2.98
N GLN A 143 20.90 12.24 -1.95
CA GLN A 143 21.43 10.96 -1.53
C GLN A 143 20.31 9.90 -1.45
N PRO A 144 20.57 8.65 -1.90
CA PRO A 144 21.79 8.12 -2.52
C PRO A 144 21.99 8.61 -3.96
N TYR A 145 21.00 9.27 -4.55
CA TYR A 145 21.04 9.93 -5.86
C TYR A 145 20.08 11.12 -5.88
N ALA A 146 20.30 12.07 -6.78
CA ALA A 146 19.46 13.24 -6.91
C ALA A 146 18.13 12.89 -7.57
N ILE A 147 17.01 13.24 -6.91
CA ILE A 147 15.70 13.29 -7.51
C ILE A 147 15.41 14.75 -7.86
N ARG A 148 15.25 15.02 -9.13
CA ARG A 148 15.16 16.40 -9.66
C ARG A 148 13.77 16.76 -10.17
N THR A 149 13.00 15.74 -10.55
CA THR A 149 11.65 15.93 -11.09
C THR A 149 10.63 15.05 -10.37
N LEU A 150 9.42 15.55 -10.20
CA LEU A 150 8.29 14.84 -9.62
C LEU A 150 7.06 15.03 -10.49
N MET A 151 6.30 13.96 -10.69
CA MET A 151 4.94 14.02 -11.22
C MET A 151 4.01 13.34 -10.22
N ALA A 152 3.08 14.09 -9.66
CA ALA A 152 2.15 13.61 -8.64
C ALA A 152 0.72 13.52 -9.18
N PHE A 153 0.00 12.49 -8.79
CA PHE A 153 -1.40 12.27 -9.17
C PHE A 153 -2.26 12.10 -7.93
N GLY A 154 -3.31 12.92 -7.80
CA GLY A 154 -4.35 12.79 -6.78
C GLY A 154 -3.83 12.74 -5.35
N THR A 155 -2.85 13.56 -5.01
CA THR A 155 -2.22 13.54 -3.68
C THR A 155 -1.96 14.93 -3.14
N ASN A 156 -2.14 15.10 -1.82
CA ASN A 156 -1.68 16.29 -1.12
C ASN A 156 -0.53 15.90 -0.18
N LEU A 157 0.68 15.87 -0.72
CA LEU A 157 1.89 15.40 -0.04
C LEU A 157 2.13 16.14 1.29
N LEU A 158 1.88 17.45 1.34
CA LEU A 158 2.09 18.26 2.54
C LEU A 158 1.07 18.00 3.64
N LEU A 159 -0.13 17.52 3.29
CA LEU A 159 -1.18 17.23 4.28
C LEU A 159 -1.19 15.76 4.69
N SER A 160 -0.97 14.85 3.74
CA SER A 160 -1.16 13.41 3.95
C SER A 160 0.11 12.67 4.40
N GLN A 161 1.27 13.31 4.31
CA GLN A 161 2.54 12.70 4.66
C GLN A 161 3.16 13.33 5.91
N PRO A 162 3.97 12.60 6.68
CA PRO A 162 4.63 13.15 7.86
C PRO A 162 5.70 14.19 7.47
N ASP A 163 6.01 15.07 8.43
CA ASP A 163 7.03 16.11 8.31
C ASP A 163 6.77 17.11 7.19
N VAL A 164 5.78 17.97 7.40
CA VAL A 164 5.39 19.01 6.43
C VAL A 164 6.55 19.95 6.08
N HIS A 165 7.43 20.26 7.03
CA HIS A 165 8.55 21.17 6.78
C HIS A 165 9.59 20.55 5.86
N LEU A 166 9.91 19.27 6.05
CA LEU A 166 10.77 18.55 5.13
C LEU A 166 10.12 18.39 3.76
N GLY A 167 8.80 18.15 3.73
CA GLY A 167 8.02 18.09 2.49
C GLY A 167 8.07 19.41 1.70
N GLU A 168 7.88 20.55 2.36
CA GLU A 168 8.01 21.88 1.72
C GLU A 168 9.40 22.10 1.17
N GLN A 169 10.46 21.82 1.95
CA GLN A 169 11.83 21.92 1.49
C GLN A 169 12.11 21.04 0.27
N ALA A 170 11.56 19.82 0.26
CA ALA A 170 11.70 18.90 -0.86
C ALA A 170 11.01 19.45 -2.12
N LEU A 171 9.76 19.89 -2.03
CA LEU A 171 9.02 20.43 -3.17
C LEU A 171 9.69 21.69 -3.74
N GLN A 172 10.25 22.55 -2.89
CA GLN A 172 10.97 23.75 -3.31
C GLN A 172 12.31 23.48 -4.01
N LYS A 173 12.93 22.32 -3.75
CA LYS A 173 14.22 21.91 -4.33
C LYS A 173 14.12 21.14 -5.64
N LEU A 174 12.90 20.76 -6.05
CA LEU A 174 12.71 20.11 -7.34
C LEU A 174 13.05 21.08 -8.47
N ASP A 175 13.71 20.58 -9.51
CA ASP A 175 13.93 21.34 -10.73
C ASP A 175 12.66 21.46 -11.57
N PHE A 176 11.77 20.48 -11.46
CA PHE A 176 10.51 20.47 -12.19
C PHE A 176 9.46 19.61 -11.48
N TYR A 177 8.29 20.17 -11.24
CA TYR A 177 7.18 19.50 -10.58
C TYR A 177 5.88 19.64 -11.38
N VAL A 178 5.27 18.50 -11.72
CA VAL A 178 3.94 18.43 -12.33
C VAL A 178 2.95 17.87 -11.33
N HIS A 179 1.84 18.54 -11.11
CA HIS A 179 0.77 18.09 -10.23
C HIS A 179 -0.51 17.86 -11.01
N CYS A 180 -1.07 16.68 -10.91
CA CYS A 180 -2.31 16.25 -11.54
C CYS A 180 -3.36 16.01 -10.47
N ASP A 181 -4.39 16.85 -10.37
CA ASP A 181 -5.42 16.71 -9.33
C ASP A 181 -6.74 17.35 -9.75
N LEU A 182 -7.81 17.06 -8.97
CA LEU A 182 -9.13 17.70 -9.08
C LEU A 182 -9.12 19.13 -8.54
N PHE A 183 -8.31 19.37 -7.52
CA PHE A 183 -8.24 20.65 -6.82
C PHE A 183 -6.80 21.10 -6.65
N GLU A 184 -6.59 22.40 -6.72
CA GLU A 184 -5.30 23.00 -6.39
C GLU A 184 -5.05 22.91 -4.88
N SER A 185 -4.41 21.81 -4.47
CA SER A 185 -4.04 21.54 -3.07
C SER A 185 -2.84 22.40 -2.63
N PRO A 186 -2.55 22.48 -1.30
CA PRO A 186 -1.32 23.12 -0.83
C PRO A 186 -0.05 22.61 -1.50
N SER A 187 0.03 21.30 -1.80
CA SER A 187 1.17 20.71 -2.53
C SER A 187 1.25 21.16 -3.98
N ALA A 188 0.10 21.38 -4.63
CA ALA A 188 0.03 21.84 -6.01
C ALA A 188 0.60 23.25 -6.21
N ARG A 189 0.63 24.08 -5.14
CA ARG A 189 1.18 25.44 -5.20
C ARG A 189 2.68 25.51 -5.48
N TYR A 190 3.37 24.39 -5.29
CA TYR A 190 4.80 24.26 -5.60
C TYR A 190 5.05 23.72 -7.01
N ALA A 191 3.99 23.36 -7.75
CA ALA A 191 4.11 22.77 -9.07
C ALA A 191 4.41 23.84 -10.12
N ASP A 192 5.29 23.52 -11.06
CA ASP A 192 5.54 24.32 -12.25
C ASP A 192 4.39 24.18 -13.26
N ILE A 193 3.77 23.00 -13.28
CA ILE A 193 2.60 22.70 -14.12
C ILE A 193 1.53 22.01 -13.27
N PHE A 194 0.31 22.56 -13.32
CA PHE A 194 -0.89 21.92 -12.80
C PHE A 194 -1.74 21.40 -13.96
N LEU A 195 -2.02 20.08 -13.96
CA LEU A 195 -2.88 19.43 -14.93
C LEU A 195 -4.21 19.06 -14.28
N PRO A 196 -5.34 19.68 -14.70
CA PRO A 196 -6.63 19.32 -14.14
C PRO A 196 -7.03 17.92 -14.57
N VAL A 197 -7.35 17.07 -13.59
CA VAL A 197 -7.89 15.73 -13.84
C VAL A 197 -9.40 15.73 -13.71
N ASN A 198 -10.05 14.79 -14.38
CA ASN A 198 -11.49 14.68 -14.31
C ASN A 198 -11.96 13.71 -13.20
N THR A 199 -13.20 13.92 -12.77
CA THR A 199 -13.83 13.10 -11.74
C THR A 199 -14.08 11.66 -12.25
N PRO A 200 -14.34 10.69 -11.36
CA PRO A 200 -14.75 9.36 -11.77
C PRO A 200 -15.99 9.31 -12.69
N TRP A 201 -16.87 10.30 -12.61
CA TRP A 201 -18.08 10.36 -13.45
C TRP A 201 -17.79 10.81 -14.89
N GLU A 202 -16.70 11.49 -15.09
CA GLU A 202 -16.24 12.05 -16.38
C GLU A 202 -15.31 11.11 -17.14
N ARG A 203 -14.99 9.93 -16.57
CA ARG A 203 -14.09 8.94 -17.18
C ARG A 203 -14.59 7.51 -17.02
N GLU A 204 -14.10 6.63 -17.86
CA GLU A 204 -14.27 5.20 -17.71
C GLU A 204 -13.37 4.65 -16.60
N GLY A 205 -13.70 3.46 -16.10
CA GLY A 205 -12.87 2.80 -15.09
C GLY A 205 -13.11 1.31 -15.07
N LEU A 206 -12.02 0.55 -15.05
CA LEU A 206 -12.01 -0.90 -14.89
C LEU A 206 -11.65 -1.25 -13.44
N ARG A 207 -12.37 -2.19 -12.87
CA ARG A 207 -12.04 -2.83 -11.60
C ARG A 207 -12.18 -4.34 -11.70
N ILE A 208 -11.17 -5.04 -11.21
CA ILE A 208 -11.11 -6.50 -11.13
C ILE A 208 -11.02 -6.89 -9.66
N GLY A 209 -12.02 -7.68 -9.19
CA GLY A 209 -12.11 -8.16 -7.82
C GLY A 209 -12.50 -7.09 -6.80
N PHE A 210 -12.89 -7.54 -5.59
CA PHE A 210 -13.38 -6.65 -4.52
C PHE A 210 -12.91 -7.00 -3.11
N GLU A 211 -12.21 -8.09 -2.93
CA GLU A 211 -11.65 -8.53 -1.62
C GLU A 211 -12.69 -8.66 -0.48
N ILE A 212 -13.95 -8.90 -0.83
CA ILE A 212 -15.06 -9.01 0.14
C ILE A 212 -15.57 -10.46 0.26
N SER A 213 -15.72 -11.13 -0.88
CA SER A 213 -16.15 -12.53 -0.97
C SER A 213 -15.54 -13.22 -2.18
N ALA A 214 -15.62 -14.55 -2.23
CA ALA A 214 -15.12 -15.32 -3.38
C ALA A 214 -15.84 -14.95 -4.69
N GLU A 215 -17.12 -14.62 -4.61
CA GLU A 215 -17.91 -14.16 -5.75
C GLU A 215 -17.48 -12.77 -6.19
N ALA A 216 -17.27 -11.85 -5.23
CA ALA A 216 -16.86 -10.47 -5.50
C ALA A 216 -15.44 -10.42 -6.08
N GLU A 217 -14.55 -11.35 -5.71
CA GLU A 217 -13.22 -11.47 -6.30
C GLU A 217 -13.25 -11.81 -7.80
N ARG A 218 -14.28 -12.48 -8.26
CA ARG A 218 -14.47 -12.84 -9.68
C ARG A 218 -15.19 -11.77 -10.49
N LEU A 219 -15.59 -10.68 -9.85
CA LEU A 219 -16.34 -9.62 -10.49
C LEU A 219 -15.41 -8.69 -11.26
N VAL A 220 -15.70 -8.50 -12.54
CA VAL A 220 -15.07 -7.48 -13.38
C VAL A 220 -16.11 -6.39 -13.62
N GLN A 221 -15.78 -5.17 -13.31
CA GLN A 221 -16.67 -4.03 -13.48
C GLN A 221 -16.05 -2.99 -14.41
N LEU A 222 -16.77 -2.64 -15.45
CA LEU A 222 -16.49 -1.51 -16.31
C LEU A 222 -17.50 -0.40 -16.01
N ARG A 223 -17.01 0.71 -15.46
CA ARG A 223 -17.82 1.92 -15.30
C ARG A 223 -17.65 2.77 -16.55
N GLN A 224 -18.75 3.01 -17.23
CA GLN A 224 -18.80 3.94 -18.35
C GLN A 224 -18.77 5.40 -17.87
N ARG A 225 -18.31 6.27 -18.72
CA ARG A 225 -18.39 7.71 -18.51
C ARG A 225 -19.86 8.14 -18.49
N MET A 226 -20.27 8.87 -17.47
CA MET A 226 -21.66 9.29 -17.27
C MET A 226 -21.91 10.73 -17.70
N VAL A 227 -20.91 11.60 -17.62
CA VAL A 227 -20.99 13.00 -18.01
C VAL A 227 -19.74 13.39 -18.81
N SER A 228 -19.84 14.42 -19.64
CA SER A 228 -18.68 14.92 -20.40
C SER A 228 -17.67 15.57 -19.47
N PRO A 229 -16.35 15.43 -19.72
CA PRO A 229 -15.32 16.16 -19.02
C PRO A 229 -15.57 17.67 -19.06
N ARG A 230 -15.26 18.36 -17.97
CA ARG A 230 -15.36 19.80 -17.88
C ARG A 230 -14.02 20.47 -18.19
N GLY A 231 -14.09 21.56 -18.95
CA GLY A 231 -12.91 22.33 -19.32
C GLY A 231 -11.88 21.50 -20.06
N GLU A 232 -10.62 21.61 -19.66
CA GLU A 232 -9.50 20.90 -20.24
C GLU A 232 -9.11 19.64 -19.43
N SER A 233 -9.96 19.23 -18.47
CA SER A 233 -9.67 18.08 -17.61
C SER A 233 -9.58 16.77 -18.40
N ARG A 234 -8.62 15.92 -18.04
CA ARG A 234 -8.38 14.61 -18.64
C ARG A 234 -8.28 13.55 -17.56
N SER A 235 -8.47 12.27 -17.89
CA SER A 235 -8.22 11.21 -16.93
C SER A 235 -6.71 11.04 -16.66
N ASP A 236 -6.37 10.58 -15.46
CA ASP A 236 -4.98 10.25 -15.11
C ASP A 236 -4.38 9.28 -16.12
N ASN A 237 -5.15 8.27 -16.51
CA ASN A 237 -4.72 7.28 -17.50
C ASN A 237 -4.44 7.90 -18.87
N ASP A 238 -5.31 8.80 -19.36
CA ASP A 238 -5.09 9.47 -20.65
C ASP A 238 -3.82 10.34 -20.61
N ILE A 239 -3.56 11.02 -19.48
CA ILE A 239 -2.35 11.81 -19.29
C ILE A 239 -1.11 10.91 -19.33
N VAL A 240 -1.14 9.77 -18.61
CA VAL A 240 -0.01 8.83 -18.56
C VAL A 240 0.24 8.20 -19.92
N PHE A 241 -0.80 7.74 -20.62
CA PHE A 241 -0.67 7.11 -21.92
C PHE A 241 -0.17 8.09 -22.99
N ASP A 242 -0.70 9.31 -23.02
CA ASP A 242 -0.23 10.35 -23.95
C ASP A 242 1.22 10.74 -23.67
N LEU A 243 1.60 10.90 -22.42
CA LEU A 243 2.98 11.17 -22.04
C LEU A 243 3.92 10.03 -22.45
N ALA A 244 3.54 8.78 -22.21
CA ALA A 244 4.33 7.62 -22.59
C ALA A 244 4.56 7.55 -24.12
N VAL A 245 3.53 7.82 -24.92
CA VAL A 245 3.66 7.87 -26.38
C VAL A 245 4.65 8.98 -26.81
N ARG A 246 4.56 10.16 -26.19
CA ARG A 246 5.48 11.29 -26.48
C ARG A 246 6.93 11.01 -26.08
N LEU A 247 7.11 10.20 -25.03
CA LEU A 247 8.43 9.74 -24.59
C LEU A 247 8.99 8.56 -25.39
N GLY A 248 8.30 8.12 -26.46
CA GLY A 248 8.74 7.03 -27.31
C GLY A 248 8.42 5.62 -26.79
N LEU A 249 7.55 5.51 -25.76
CA LEU A 249 7.14 4.24 -25.16
C LEU A 249 5.82 3.71 -25.73
N LYS A 250 5.51 4.06 -26.98
CA LYS A 250 4.23 3.74 -27.62
C LYS A 250 3.91 2.24 -27.61
N ASP A 251 4.91 1.40 -27.89
CA ASP A 251 4.70 -0.05 -27.99
C ASP A 251 4.45 -0.69 -26.61
N GLN A 252 5.10 -0.17 -25.57
CA GLN A 252 4.90 -0.61 -24.19
C GLN A 252 3.55 -0.15 -23.62
N PHE A 253 2.96 0.89 -24.19
CA PHE A 253 1.67 1.45 -23.80
C PHE A 253 0.58 1.20 -24.85
N PHE A 254 0.56 -0.02 -25.42
CA PHE A 254 -0.53 -0.53 -26.29
C PHE A 254 -0.90 0.43 -27.44
N GLY A 255 0.09 1.04 -28.06
CA GLY A 255 -0.13 2.01 -29.12
C GLY A 255 -0.70 3.35 -28.66
N GLY A 256 -0.83 3.56 -27.34
CA GLY A 256 -1.51 4.70 -26.72
C GLY A 256 -3.00 4.46 -26.45
N SER A 257 -3.49 3.23 -26.64
CA SER A 257 -4.88 2.86 -26.43
C SER A 257 -5.13 2.32 -25.02
N LEU A 258 -5.89 3.03 -24.21
CA LEU A 258 -6.31 2.59 -22.89
C LEU A 258 -7.20 1.34 -22.96
N GLU A 259 -8.09 1.26 -23.95
CA GLU A 259 -8.93 0.08 -24.20
C GLU A 259 -8.09 -1.15 -24.47
N ALA A 260 -7.04 -1.02 -25.30
CA ALA A 260 -6.14 -2.13 -25.56
C ALA A 260 -5.36 -2.56 -24.30
N GLY A 261 -5.01 -1.61 -23.43
CA GLY A 261 -4.42 -1.89 -22.12
C GLY A 261 -5.37 -2.66 -21.21
N TRP A 262 -6.65 -2.30 -21.15
CA TRP A 262 -7.65 -3.03 -20.39
C TRP A 262 -7.93 -4.43 -20.95
N ASN A 263 -8.00 -4.56 -22.27
CA ASN A 263 -8.15 -5.85 -22.92
C ASN A 263 -6.94 -6.78 -22.66
N TYR A 264 -5.76 -6.22 -22.53
CA TYR A 264 -4.58 -6.99 -22.12
C TYR A 264 -4.68 -7.48 -20.68
N MET A 265 -5.26 -6.68 -19.77
CA MET A 265 -5.42 -7.07 -18.37
C MET A 265 -6.43 -8.23 -18.19
N LEU A 266 -7.46 -8.30 -19.02
CA LEU A 266 -8.52 -9.31 -18.98
C LEU A 266 -8.20 -10.57 -19.77
#